data_af0fb3602f1b85e062684872791fb708
#
_entry.id   af0fb3602f1b85e062684872791fb708
#
_cell.length_a   1.000
_cell.length_b   1.000
_cell.length_c   1.000
_cell.angle_alpha   90.00
_cell.angle_beta   90.00
_cell.angle_gamma   90.00
#
_symmetry.space_group_name_H-M   'P 1'
#
loop_
_entity.id
_entity.type
_entity.pdbx_description
1 polymer ?
#
loop_
_entity_poly.entity_id
_entity_poly.type
_entity_poly.pdbx_seq_one_letter_code
_entity_poly.pdbx_strand_id
1 'polypeptide(L)'
;MNPADVAQSALPLASSDVSLIALFLQAHWVVKSVMLGLLACSVWVWAIAIDKIFLYARTKRAMDRFEQAFWSGQSIEELYRALSAKPTQSMAACFVAAMREWKRSFESQTRSFAGLQMRIEKVMNVSIAREVERLERRLLVLATVGSAGPFVGLFGTVWGIMSSFQSIAASKNTSLAVVAPGIAEALFATAIGLIAAIPATIFYNKFISEVNRQAQRLEGFADEFSAILSRQIDERA
;
A
#
# COMPACT_ATOMS: atom_id res chain seq x y z
N MET A 1 29.84 1.57 -63.63
CA MET A 1 29.69 1.55 -62.18
C MET A 1 29.38 0.11 -61.79
N ASN A 2 30.27 -0.52 -61.04
CA ASN A 2 30.21 -1.93 -60.73
C ASN A 2 29.23 -2.11 -59.53
N PRO A 3 28.22 -3.01 -59.62
CA PRO A 3 27.24 -3.22 -58.54
C PRO A 3 27.89 -3.62 -57.19
N ALA A 4 29.17 -4.03 -57.18
CA ALA A 4 29.92 -4.33 -55.99
C ALA A 4 30.34 -3.08 -55.17
N ASP A 5 30.48 -1.91 -55.78
CA ASP A 5 30.85 -0.66 -55.12
C ASP A 5 29.69 0.00 -54.35
N VAL A 6 28.47 -0.33 -54.74
CA VAL A 6 27.25 0.18 -54.07
C VAL A 6 26.98 -0.56 -52.78
N ALA A 7 27.44 -1.83 -52.68
CA ALA A 7 27.24 -2.65 -51.47
C ALA A 7 28.24 -2.29 -50.33
N GLN A 8 29.37 -1.64 -50.67
CA GLN A 8 30.38 -1.24 -49.67
C GLN A 8 30.10 0.16 -49.05
N SER A 9 29.18 0.93 -49.60
CA SER A 9 28.75 2.22 -49.04
C SER A 9 27.58 2.10 -48.02
N ALA A 10 27.12 0.89 -47.75
CA ALA A 10 26.27 0.66 -46.56
C ALA A 10 27.17 0.88 -45.34
N LEU A 11 27.22 2.13 -44.88
CA LEU A 11 27.75 2.47 -43.56
C LEU A 11 27.21 1.42 -42.57
N PRO A 12 28.09 0.77 -41.79
CA PRO A 12 27.59 0.00 -40.67
C PRO A 12 26.80 0.99 -39.85
N LEU A 13 25.49 0.78 -39.78
CA LEU A 13 24.69 1.34 -38.72
C LEU A 13 25.40 0.84 -37.45
N ALA A 14 26.30 1.67 -36.92
CA ALA A 14 26.84 1.45 -35.60
C ALA A 14 25.57 1.32 -34.76
N SER A 15 25.23 0.09 -34.41
CA SER A 15 24.27 -0.18 -33.34
C SER A 15 24.89 0.50 -32.12
N SER A 16 24.59 1.78 -31.96
CA SER A 16 24.77 2.40 -30.67
C SER A 16 23.89 1.55 -29.75
N ASP A 17 24.55 0.58 -29.09
CA ASP A 17 23.91 -0.14 -27.99
C ASP A 17 23.43 0.93 -27.02
N VAL A 18 22.16 1.30 -27.17
CA VAL A 18 21.46 2.22 -26.27
C VAL A 18 21.20 1.39 -25.00
N SER A 19 22.29 1.07 -24.34
CA SER A 19 22.23 0.39 -23.06
C SER A 19 21.53 1.34 -22.09
N LEU A 20 20.50 0.85 -21.42
CA LEU A 20 19.77 1.60 -20.38
C LEU A 20 20.73 2.17 -19.32
N ILE A 21 21.83 1.45 -19.07
CA ILE A 21 22.89 1.89 -18.15
C ILE A 21 23.67 3.08 -18.76
N ALA A 22 23.96 3.05 -20.06
CA ALA A 22 24.65 4.16 -20.72
C ALA A 22 23.80 5.43 -20.73
N LEU A 23 22.47 5.32 -20.99
CA LEU A 23 21.52 6.43 -20.89
C LEU A 23 21.51 7.01 -19.47
N PHE A 24 21.48 6.18 -18.45
CA PHE A 24 21.55 6.64 -17.06
C PHE A 24 22.86 7.36 -16.75
N LEU A 25 24.01 6.81 -17.19
CA LEU A 25 25.34 7.38 -16.90
C LEU A 25 25.60 8.72 -17.62
N GLN A 26 24.99 8.95 -18.76
CA GLN A 26 25.14 10.18 -19.55
C GLN A 26 24.18 11.30 -19.10
N ALA A 27 23.05 10.93 -18.46
CA ALA A 27 22.01 11.84 -18.07
C ALA A 27 22.51 13.00 -17.20
N HIS A 28 21.87 14.16 -17.38
CA HIS A 28 22.10 15.33 -16.54
C HIS A 28 21.81 14.98 -15.06
N TRP A 29 22.56 15.59 -14.11
CA TRP A 29 22.47 15.25 -12.68
C TRP A 29 21.05 15.36 -12.11
N VAL A 30 20.22 16.32 -12.57
CA VAL A 30 18.81 16.47 -12.16
C VAL A 30 18.00 15.25 -12.61
N VAL A 31 18.14 14.82 -13.88
CA VAL A 31 17.42 13.66 -14.42
C VAL A 31 17.88 12.37 -13.71
N LYS A 32 19.17 12.24 -13.41
CA LYS A 32 19.70 11.13 -12.58
C LYS A 32 19.03 11.07 -11.20
N SER A 33 18.95 12.22 -10.54
CA SER A 33 18.32 12.30 -9.20
C SER A 33 16.85 11.90 -9.24
N VAL A 34 16.12 12.33 -10.26
CA VAL A 34 14.72 11.93 -10.50
C VAL A 34 14.61 10.42 -10.71
N MET A 35 15.43 9.86 -11.60
CA MET A 35 15.43 8.41 -11.87
C MET A 35 15.76 7.58 -10.62
N LEU A 36 16.78 7.98 -9.87
CA LEU A 36 17.15 7.28 -8.62
C LEU A 36 16.06 7.35 -7.57
N GLY A 37 15.44 8.52 -7.39
CA GLY A 37 14.30 8.70 -6.48
C GLY A 37 13.11 7.81 -6.86
N LEU A 38 12.77 7.75 -8.15
CA LEU A 38 11.68 6.92 -8.66
C LEU A 38 11.99 5.42 -8.53
N LEU A 39 13.23 4.99 -8.77
CA LEU A 39 13.67 3.61 -8.55
C LEU A 39 13.58 3.22 -7.07
N ALA A 40 14.03 4.10 -6.17
CA ALA A 40 13.91 3.88 -4.73
C ALA A 40 12.44 3.78 -4.31
N CYS A 41 11.57 4.65 -4.82
CA CYS A 41 10.12 4.56 -4.62
C CYS A 41 9.54 3.26 -5.15
N SER A 42 9.97 2.79 -6.33
CA SER A 42 9.52 1.52 -6.90
C SER A 42 9.88 0.34 -6.00
N VAL A 43 11.11 0.27 -5.52
CA VAL A 43 11.53 -0.79 -4.56
C VAL A 43 10.69 -0.73 -3.28
N TRP A 44 10.44 0.49 -2.78
CA TRP A 44 9.62 0.66 -1.56
C TRP A 44 8.17 0.23 -1.77
N VAL A 45 7.57 0.54 -2.92
CA VAL A 45 6.23 0.06 -3.31
C VAL A 45 6.14 -1.45 -3.24
N TRP A 46 7.11 -2.17 -3.83
CA TRP A 46 7.14 -3.63 -3.79
C TRP A 46 7.34 -4.18 -2.38
N ALA A 47 8.20 -3.55 -1.57
CA ALA A 47 8.38 -3.95 -0.17
C ALA A 47 7.08 -3.82 0.63
N ILE A 48 6.35 -2.70 0.47
CA ILE A 48 5.04 -2.49 1.11
C ILE A 48 4.03 -3.50 0.59
N ALA A 49 3.99 -3.77 -0.72
CA ALA A 49 3.05 -4.70 -1.31
C ALA A 49 3.21 -6.12 -0.74
N ILE A 50 4.44 -6.60 -0.64
CA ILE A 50 4.76 -7.91 -0.07
C ILE A 50 4.36 -7.97 1.42
N ASP A 51 4.76 -6.98 2.22
CA ASP A 51 4.39 -6.88 3.65
C ASP A 51 2.86 -6.94 3.84
N LYS A 52 2.12 -6.18 3.04
CA LYS A 52 0.66 -6.12 3.11
C LYS A 52 -0.04 -7.40 2.68
N ILE A 53 0.44 -8.08 1.65
CA ILE A 53 -0.11 -9.38 1.24
C ILE A 53 -0.03 -10.38 2.40
N PHE A 54 1.11 -10.47 3.06
CA PHE A 54 1.28 -11.35 4.22
C PHE A 54 0.44 -10.91 5.42
N LEU A 55 0.40 -9.59 5.72
CA LEU A 55 -0.40 -9.04 6.81
C LEU A 55 -1.87 -9.40 6.65
N TYR A 56 -2.47 -9.11 5.49
CA TYR A 56 -3.90 -9.36 5.26
C TYR A 56 -4.24 -10.84 5.24
N ALA A 57 -3.38 -11.68 4.64
CA ALA A 57 -3.57 -13.13 4.69
C ALA A 57 -3.53 -13.67 6.12
N ARG A 58 -2.62 -13.15 6.95
CA ARG A 58 -2.52 -13.54 8.38
C ARG A 58 -3.73 -13.05 9.18
N THR A 59 -4.15 -11.80 8.97
CA THR A 59 -5.31 -11.23 9.66
C THR A 59 -6.58 -11.99 9.30
N LYS A 60 -6.81 -12.26 8.02
CA LYS A 60 -7.94 -13.07 7.55
C LYS A 60 -7.99 -14.44 8.23
N ARG A 61 -6.86 -15.16 8.23
CA ARG A 61 -6.78 -16.48 8.89
C ARG A 61 -7.01 -16.40 10.41
N ALA A 62 -6.61 -15.29 11.03
CA ALA A 62 -6.85 -15.08 12.46
C ALA A 62 -8.34 -14.86 12.74
N MET A 63 -9.02 -14.08 11.89
CA MET A 63 -10.48 -13.89 11.97
C MET A 63 -11.23 -15.21 11.76
N ASP A 64 -10.89 -15.96 10.71
CA ASP A 64 -11.54 -17.24 10.39
C ASP A 64 -11.41 -18.24 11.56
N ARG A 65 -10.24 -18.33 12.18
CA ARG A 65 -10.02 -19.21 13.36
C ARG A 65 -10.82 -18.73 14.58
N PHE A 66 -10.88 -17.43 14.80
CA PHE A 66 -11.64 -16.87 15.92
C PHE A 66 -13.14 -17.12 15.74
N GLU A 67 -13.69 -16.87 14.56
CA GLU A 67 -15.10 -17.15 14.24
C GLU A 67 -15.45 -18.64 14.46
N GLN A 68 -14.59 -19.54 13.96
CA GLN A 68 -14.78 -20.98 14.20
C GLN A 68 -14.80 -21.31 15.70
N ALA A 69 -13.88 -20.75 16.47
CA ALA A 69 -13.84 -20.98 17.92
C ALA A 69 -15.05 -20.35 18.64
N PHE A 70 -15.47 -19.16 18.23
CA PHE A 70 -16.61 -18.45 18.82
C PHE A 70 -17.93 -19.20 18.59
N TRP A 71 -18.14 -19.70 17.36
CA TRP A 71 -19.35 -20.43 16.99
C TRP A 71 -19.32 -21.94 17.30
N SER A 72 -18.24 -22.45 17.88
CA SER A 72 -18.13 -23.89 18.22
C SER A 72 -18.94 -24.31 19.46
N GLY A 73 -19.65 -23.37 20.11
CA GLY A 73 -20.43 -23.65 21.31
C GLY A 73 -19.61 -23.68 22.61
N GLN A 74 -18.33 -23.24 22.56
CA GLN A 74 -17.54 -23.06 23.78
C GLN A 74 -18.10 -21.96 24.66
N SER A 75 -17.86 -22.07 25.98
CA SER A 75 -18.22 -21.01 26.92
C SER A 75 -17.49 -19.70 26.56
N ILE A 76 -18.24 -18.59 26.43
CA ILE A 76 -17.69 -17.24 26.20
C ILE A 76 -16.61 -16.90 27.23
N GLU A 77 -16.78 -17.38 28.47
CA GLU A 77 -15.84 -17.17 29.58
C GLU A 77 -14.52 -17.92 29.41
N GLU A 78 -14.57 -19.16 28.92
CA GLU A 78 -13.37 -19.96 28.62
C GLU A 78 -12.59 -19.37 27.46
N LEU A 79 -13.30 -18.97 26.40
CA LEU A 79 -12.71 -18.28 25.25
C LEU A 79 -12.03 -16.98 25.68
N TYR A 80 -12.68 -16.19 26.55
CA TYR A 80 -12.07 -14.98 27.11
C TYR A 80 -10.80 -15.26 27.89
N ARG A 81 -10.80 -16.27 28.78
CA ARG A 81 -9.60 -16.65 29.56
C ARG A 81 -8.45 -17.07 28.65
N ALA A 82 -8.73 -17.84 27.61
CA ALA A 82 -7.71 -18.30 26.66
C ALA A 82 -7.08 -17.14 25.85
N LEU A 83 -7.89 -16.13 25.50
CA LEU A 83 -7.45 -15.00 24.67
C LEU A 83 -6.88 -13.84 25.49
N SER A 84 -7.38 -13.58 26.71
CA SER A 84 -6.93 -12.46 27.53
C SER A 84 -5.47 -12.59 28.00
N ALA A 85 -4.93 -13.79 28.04
CA ALA A 85 -3.56 -14.08 28.41
C ALA A 85 -2.52 -13.81 27.28
N LYS A 86 -2.97 -13.56 26.07
CA LYS A 86 -2.12 -13.38 24.89
C LYS A 86 -2.40 -12.05 24.20
N PRO A 87 -1.39 -11.43 23.53
CA PRO A 87 -1.64 -10.29 22.68
C PRO A 87 -2.65 -10.66 21.58
N THR A 88 -3.83 -10.07 21.64
CA THR A 88 -4.91 -10.34 20.69
C THR A 88 -4.95 -9.26 19.61
N GLN A 89 -5.28 -9.64 18.40
CA GLN A 89 -5.42 -8.75 17.25
C GLN A 89 -6.73 -9.05 16.52
N SER A 90 -7.18 -8.12 15.72
CA SER A 90 -8.37 -8.30 14.89
C SER A 90 -9.63 -8.59 15.73
N MET A 91 -10.47 -9.50 15.30
CA MET A 91 -11.74 -9.84 15.93
C MET A 91 -11.62 -10.29 17.39
N ALA A 92 -10.55 -11.05 17.71
CA ALA A 92 -10.26 -11.45 19.08
C ALA A 92 -9.98 -10.27 20.01
N ALA A 93 -9.36 -9.20 19.51
CA ALA A 93 -9.14 -7.97 20.29
C ALA A 93 -10.45 -7.24 20.58
N CYS A 94 -11.34 -7.18 19.61
CA CYS A 94 -12.69 -6.62 19.76
C CYS A 94 -13.48 -7.38 20.83
N PHE A 95 -13.49 -8.72 20.75
CA PHE A 95 -14.11 -9.60 21.74
C PHE A 95 -13.55 -9.38 23.16
N VAL A 96 -12.23 -9.40 23.30
CA VAL A 96 -11.57 -9.20 24.61
C VAL A 96 -11.88 -7.82 25.18
N ALA A 97 -11.94 -6.77 24.35
CA ALA A 97 -12.30 -5.43 24.78
C ALA A 97 -13.75 -5.37 25.34
N ALA A 98 -14.69 -5.96 24.63
CA ALA A 98 -16.07 -6.05 25.05
C ALA A 98 -16.24 -6.85 26.36
N MET A 99 -15.61 -8.03 26.45
CA MET A 99 -15.67 -8.88 27.64
C MET A 99 -15.02 -8.25 28.86
N ARG A 100 -13.96 -7.44 28.66
CA ARG A 100 -13.33 -6.67 29.75
C ARG A 100 -14.29 -5.64 30.30
N GLU A 101 -14.99 -4.90 29.44
CA GLU A 101 -15.99 -3.91 29.86
C GLU A 101 -17.19 -4.57 30.54
N TRP A 102 -17.64 -5.71 29.98
CA TRP A 102 -18.66 -6.54 30.59
C TRP A 102 -18.28 -6.91 32.04
N LYS A 103 -17.13 -7.52 32.28
CA LYS A 103 -16.68 -7.94 33.62
C LYS A 103 -16.56 -6.77 34.58
N ARG A 104 -15.92 -5.65 34.13
CA ARG A 104 -15.78 -4.45 34.95
C ARG A 104 -17.14 -3.92 35.46
N SER A 105 -18.17 -4.02 34.64
CA SER A 105 -19.53 -3.55 35.02
C SER A 105 -20.22 -4.44 36.06
N PHE A 106 -19.81 -5.69 36.17
CA PHE A 106 -20.32 -6.59 37.23
C PHE A 106 -19.49 -6.54 38.53
N GLU A 107 -18.24 -6.14 38.46
CA GLU A 107 -17.37 -5.95 39.62
C GLU A 107 -17.66 -4.64 40.37
N SER A 108 -18.25 -3.65 39.71
CA SER A 108 -18.59 -2.37 40.35
C SER A 108 -19.80 -2.54 41.31
N GLN A 109 -19.69 -1.97 42.53
CA GLN A 109 -20.75 -2.01 43.54
C GLN A 109 -22.06 -1.36 43.09
N THR A 110 -22.00 -0.47 42.14
CA THR A 110 -23.18 0.16 41.52
C THR A 110 -23.52 -0.59 40.23
N ARG A 111 -24.33 -1.62 40.32
CA ARG A 111 -24.84 -2.39 39.17
C ARG A 111 -25.76 -1.52 38.34
N SER A 112 -25.25 -0.62 37.53
CA SER A 112 -26.04 0.12 36.55
C SER A 112 -25.92 -0.58 35.19
N PHE A 113 -26.94 -1.35 34.84
CA PHE A 113 -27.09 -1.93 33.49
C PHE A 113 -27.44 -0.84 32.46
N ALA A 114 -27.98 0.30 32.92
CA ALA A 114 -28.20 1.45 32.06
C ALA A 114 -26.91 1.93 31.43
N GLY A 115 -26.88 1.95 30.11
CA GLY A 115 -25.70 2.37 29.32
C GLY A 115 -24.57 1.33 29.19
N LEU A 116 -24.69 0.12 29.78
CA LEU A 116 -23.69 -0.92 29.61
C LEU A 116 -23.53 -1.32 28.14
N GLN A 117 -24.62 -1.53 27.44
CA GLN A 117 -24.62 -1.84 26.01
C GLN A 117 -23.87 -0.75 25.21
N MET A 118 -24.21 0.52 25.45
CA MET A 118 -23.53 1.64 24.77
C MET A 118 -22.03 1.69 25.07
N ARG A 119 -21.60 1.36 26.30
CA ARG A 119 -20.16 1.30 26.63
C ARG A 119 -19.47 0.15 25.91
N ILE A 120 -20.11 -1.02 25.82
CA ILE A 120 -19.58 -2.19 25.12
C ILE A 120 -19.44 -1.86 23.62
N GLU A 121 -20.47 -1.32 22.99
CA GLU A 121 -20.41 -0.89 21.58
C GLU A 121 -19.28 0.12 21.35
N LYS A 122 -19.15 1.09 22.26
CA LYS A 122 -18.09 2.11 22.15
C LYS A 122 -16.68 1.53 22.23
N VAL A 123 -16.41 0.58 23.13
CA VAL A 123 -15.09 -0.04 23.24
C VAL A 123 -14.80 -0.98 22.06
N MET A 124 -15.82 -1.64 21.51
CA MET A 124 -15.69 -2.43 20.29
C MET A 124 -15.36 -1.54 19.09
N ASN A 125 -16.10 -0.44 18.90
CA ASN A 125 -15.84 0.53 17.82
C ASN A 125 -14.43 1.12 17.89
N VAL A 126 -13.94 1.45 19.09
CA VAL A 126 -12.55 1.89 19.27
C VAL A 126 -11.55 0.80 18.91
N SER A 127 -11.85 -0.47 19.26
CA SER A 127 -10.99 -1.60 18.89
C SER A 127 -10.96 -1.82 17.38
N ILE A 128 -12.10 -1.71 16.71
CA ILE A 128 -12.22 -1.81 15.25
C ILE A 128 -11.43 -0.69 14.57
N ALA A 129 -11.63 0.56 15.02
CA ALA A 129 -10.92 1.70 14.44
C ALA A 129 -9.39 1.56 14.52
N ARG A 130 -8.87 1.08 15.65
CA ARG A 130 -7.43 0.80 15.82
C ARG A 130 -6.94 -0.30 14.90
N GLU A 131 -7.77 -1.32 14.68
CA GLU A 131 -7.40 -2.41 13.78
C GLU A 131 -7.39 -1.96 12.32
N VAL A 132 -8.38 -1.15 11.90
CA VAL A 132 -8.45 -0.54 10.56
C VAL A 132 -7.22 0.36 10.35
N GLU A 133 -6.90 1.24 11.30
CA GLU A 133 -5.71 2.09 11.24
C GLU A 133 -4.42 1.26 11.07
N ARG A 134 -4.29 0.16 11.78
CA ARG A 134 -3.17 -0.78 11.62
C ARG A 134 -3.09 -1.37 10.21
N LEU A 135 -4.22 -1.74 9.65
CA LEU A 135 -4.32 -2.31 8.31
C LEU A 135 -4.03 -1.26 7.24
N GLU A 136 -4.45 -0.02 7.42
CA GLU A 136 -4.24 1.10 6.49
C GLU A 136 -2.81 1.64 6.51
N ARG A 137 -2.08 1.40 7.56
CA ARG A 137 -0.72 1.94 7.75
C ARG A 137 0.13 1.74 6.50
N ARG A 138 0.80 2.78 6.03
CA ARG A 138 1.65 2.84 4.82
C ARG A 138 0.90 2.77 3.47
N LEU A 139 -0.43 2.63 3.44
CA LEU A 139 -1.16 2.70 2.16
C LEU A 139 -1.05 4.09 1.51
N LEU A 140 -0.92 5.14 2.33
CA LEU A 140 -0.72 6.51 1.85
C LEU A 140 0.53 6.62 0.95
N VAL A 141 1.60 5.86 1.23
CA VAL A 141 2.80 5.85 0.38
C VAL A 141 2.48 5.31 -1.01
N LEU A 142 1.69 4.23 -1.10
CA LEU A 142 1.26 3.67 -2.39
C LEU A 142 0.39 4.68 -3.17
N ALA A 143 -0.54 5.35 -2.48
CA ALA A 143 -1.37 6.39 -3.09
C ALA A 143 -0.52 7.54 -3.63
N THR A 144 0.44 8.01 -2.84
CA THR A 144 1.33 9.13 -3.21
C THR A 144 2.23 8.77 -4.39
N VAL A 145 2.88 7.61 -4.36
CA VAL A 145 3.74 7.17 -5.47
C VAL A 145 2.90 6.93 -6.72
N GLY A 146 1.71 6.34 -6.58
CA GLY A 146 0.81 6.09 -7.70
C GLY A 146 0.34 7.37 -8.39
N SER A 147 0.02 8.41 -7.62
CA SER A 147 -0.46 9.69 -8.15
C SER A 147 0.66 10.63 -8.57
N ALA A 148 1.75 10.75 -7.80
CA ALA A 148 2.82 11.70 -8.06
C ALA A 148 3.92 11.15 -8.98
N GLY A 149 4.13 9.83 -8.99
CA GLY A 149 5.21 9.18 -9.77
C GLY A 149 5.26 9.59 -11.25
N PRO A 150 4.13 9.57 -11.98
CA PRO A 150 4.09 9.99 -13.40
C PRO A 150 4.50 11.45 -13.59
N PHE A 151 4.09 12.34 -12.68
CA PHE A 151 4.43 13.78 -12.77
C PHE A 151 5.91 14.02 -12.46
N VAL A 152 6.49 13.28 -11.51
CA VAL A 152 7.92 13.34 -11.23
C VAL A 152 8.73 12.84 -12.44
N GLY A 153 8.28 11.77 -13.10
CA GLY A 153 8.86 11.29 -14.35
C GLY A 153 8.74 12.32 -15.47
N LEU A 154 7.58 12.93 -15.63
CA LEU A 154 7.33 14.02 -16.59
C LEU A 154 8.24 15.23 -16.33
N PHE A 155 8.46 15.61 -15.06
CA PHE A 155 9.42 16.66 -14.72
C PHE A 155 10.82 16.30 -15.23
N GLY A 156 11.26 15.05 -15.09
CA GLY A 156 12.52 14.56 -15.66
C GLY A 156 12.58 14.74 -17.18
N THR A 157 11.48 14.49 -17.89
CA THR A 157 11.39 14.68 -19.34
C THR A 157 11.53 16.15 -19.72
N VAL A 158 10.78 17.03 -19.07
CA VAL A 158 10.84 18.47 -19.35
C VAL A 158 12.23 19.01 -19.12
N TRP A 159 12.88 18.63 -18.02
CA TRP A 159 14.24 19.04 -17.72
C TRP A 159 15.26 18.52 -18.74
N GLY A 160 15.18 17.23 -19.11
CA GLY A 160 16.09 16.64 -20.09
C GLY A 160 15.98 17.25 -21.49
N ILE A 161 14.74 17.50 -21.95
CA ILE A 161 14.51 18.18 -23.23
C ILE A 161 15.04 19.63 -23.17
N MET A 162 14.80 20.35 -22.09
CA MET A 162 15.31 21.70 -21.90
C MET A 162 16.84 21.73 -21.96
N SER A 163 17.53 20.81 -21.29
CA SER A 163 18.98 20.72 -21.31
C SER A 163 19.53 20.36 -22.71
N SER A 164 18.80 19.55 -23.47
CA SER A 164 19.16 19.22 -24.86
C SER A 164 19.10 20.45 -25.76
N PHE A 165 18.07 21.29 -25.63
CA PHE A 165 17.99 22.55 -26.37
C PHE A 165 19.06 23.56 -25.95
N GLN A 166 19.44 23.61 -24.69
CA GLN A 166 20.57 24.44 -24.22
C GLN A 166 21.90 23.99 -24.87
N SER A 167 22.10 22.68 -25.04
CA SER A 167 23.28 22.13 -25.73
C SER A 167 23.33 22.52 -27.21
N ILE A 168 22.19 22.55 -27.92
CA ILE A 168 22.11 23.08 -29.30
C ILE A 168 22.53 24.54 -29.32
N ALA A 169 21.98 25.36 -28.45
CA ALA A 169 22.29 26.79 -28.41
C ALA A 169 23.78 27.06 -28.15
N ALA A 170 24.40 26.28 -27.26
CA ALA A 170 25.79 26.40 -26.91
C ALA A 170 26.74 25.92 -28.04
N SER A 171 26.40 24.79 -28.67
CA SER A 171 27.24 24.18 -29.74
C SER A 171 26.99 24.78 -31.12
N LYS A 172 25.90 25.55 -31.29
CA LYS A 172 25.42 26.04 -32.60
C LYS A 172 25.25 24.92 -33.64
N ASN A 173 25.09 23.69 -33.20
CA ASN A 173 24.93 22.51 -34.02
C ASN A 173 23.55 21.93 -33.86
N THR A 174 22.71 21.99 -34.90
CA THR A 174 21.34 21.50 -34.94
C THR A 174 21.22 20.05 -35.38
N SER A 175 22.34 19.30 -35.43
CA SER A 175 22.30 17.89 -35.76
C SER A 175 21.50 17.08 -34.76
N LEU A 176 20.61 16.21 -35.24
CA LEU A 176 19.84 15.30 -34.44
C LEU A 176 20.72 14.40 -33.56
N ALA A 177 21.93 14.07 -34.04
CA ALA A 177 22.89 13.26 -33.29
C ALA A 177 23.32 13.91 -31.95
N VAL A 178 23.24 15.23 -31.83
CA VAL A 178 23.61 15.98 -30.62
C VAL A 178 22.52 15.89 -29.56
N VAL A 179 21.26 15.81 -29.96
CA VAL A 179 20.11 15.92 -29.03
C VAL A 179 19.42 14.57 -28.76
N ALA A 180 19.53 13.62 -29.68
CA ALA A 180 18.87 12.33 -29.55
C ALA A 180 19.19 11.59 -28.22
N PRO A 181 20.43 11.57 -27.71
CA PRO A 181 20.72 10.96 -26.43
C PRO A 181 19.96 11.62 -25.28
N GLY A 182 20.00 12.94 -25.17
CA GLY A 182 19.32 13.67 -24.08
C GLY A 182 17.79 13.57 -24.13
N ILE A 183 17.21 13.46 -25.33
CA ILE A 183 15.77 13.18 -25.47
C ILE A 183 15.47 11.75 -25.01
N ALA A 184 16.28 10.76 -25.39
CA ALA A 184 16.11 9.37 -24.98
C ALA A 184 16.22 9.22 -23.47
N GLU A 185 17.18 9.86 -22.82
CA GLU A 185 17.34 9.89 -21.36
C GLU A 185 16.10 10.50 -20.67
N ALA A 186 15.59 11.60 -21.23
CA ALA A 186 14.40 12.26 -20.72
C ALA A 186 13.17 11.31 -20.75
N LEU A 187 12.92 10.69 -21.90
CA LEU A 187 11.81 9.74 -22.05
C LEU A 187 11.96 8.53 -21.12
N PHE A 188 13.19 8.07 -20.88
CA PHE A 188 13.48 7.00 -19.96
C PHE A 188 13.10 7.36 -18.51
N ALA A 189 13.31 8.61 -18.07
CA ALA A 189 12.88 9.06 -16.75
C ALA A 189 11.34 8.93 -16.58
N THR A 190 10.55 9.27 -17.60
CA THR A 190 9.10 9.10 -17.55
C THR A 190 8.70 7.63 -17.51
N ALA A 191 9.38 6.77 -18.28
CA ALA A 191 9.13 5.32 -18.23
C ALA A 191 9.36 4.76 -16.82
N ILE A 192 10.43 5.15 -16.13
CA ILE A 192 10.69 4.76 -14.73
C ILE A 192 9.56 5.27 -13.81
N GLY A 193 9.09 6.50 -14.01
CA GLY A 193 7.96 7.06 -13.25
C GLY A 193 6.70 6.20 -13.36
N LEU A 194 6.38 5.75 -14.58
CA LEU A 194 5.24 4.86 -14.83
C LEU A 194 5.45 3.46 -14.24
N ILE A 195 6.66 2.91 -14.34
CA ILE A 195 7.02 1.61 -13.73
C ILE A 195 6.85 1.64 -12.21
N ALA A 196 7.11 2.76 -11.56
CA ALA A 196 6.87 2.91 -10.12
C ALA A 196 5.39 3.13 -9.79
N ALA A 197 4.68 3.96 -10.58
CA ALA A 197 3.34 4.41 -10.27
C ALA A 197 2.24 3.37 -10.58
N ILE A 198 2.37 2.60 -11.65
CA ILE A 198 1.34 1.64 -12.05
C ILE A 198 1.14 0.55 -10.99
N PRO A 199 2.19 -0.16 -10.53
CA PRO A 199 2.04 -1.12 -9.45
C PRO A 199 1.52 -0.49 -8.16
N ALA A 200 1.99 0.72 -7.81
CA ALA A 200 1.57 1.44 -6.62
C ALA A 200 0.05 1.66 -6.60
N THR A 201 -0.51 2.14 -7.72
CA THR A 201 -1.95 2.37 -7.87
C THR A 201 -2.75 1.07 -7.81
N ILE A 202 -2.29 0.01 -8.49
CA ILE A 202 -2.96 -1.29 -8.50
C ILE A 202 -3.00 -1.87 -7.07
N PHE A 203 -1.87 -1.87 -6.37
CA PHE A 203 -1.80 -2.39 -5.00
C PHE A 203 -2.60 -1.54 -4.02
N TYR A 204 -2.56 -0.21 -4.14
CA TYR A 204 -3.38 0.67 -3.31
C TYR A 204 -4.87 0.34 -3.42
N ASN A 205 -5.41 0.28 -4.63
CA ASN A 205 -6.81 -0.02 -4.86
C ASN A 205 -7.21 -1.40 -4.34
N LYS A 206 -6.36 -2.41 -4.54
CA LYS A 206 -6.58 -3.75 -4.02
C LYS A 206 -6.58 -3.78 -2.49
N PHE A 207 -5.62 -3.10 -1.86
CA PHE A 207 -5.45 -3.13 -0.41
C PHE A 207 -6.52 -2.34 0.32
N ILE A 208 -6.95 -1.18 -0.19
CA ILE A 208 -8.04 -0.43 0.41
C ILE A 208 -9.36 -1.22 0.37
N SER A 209 -9.62 -1.93 -0.73
CA SER A 209 -10.76 -2.84 -0.83
C SER A 209 -10.67 -3.99 0.19
N GLU A 210 -9.47 -4.55 0.41
CA GLU A 210 -9.27 -5.61 1.40
C GLU A 210 -9.46 -5.10 2.84
N VAL A 211 -8.97 -3.88 3.15
CA VAL A 211 -9.19 -3.23 4.45
C VAL A 211 -10.67 -3.04 4.72
N ASN A 212 -11.42 -2.48 3.76
CA ASN A 212 -12.86 -2.28 3.89
C ASN A 212 -13.61 -3.59 4.13
N ARG A 213 -13.24 -4.66 3.42
CA ARG A 213 -13.84 -5.99 3.63
C ARG A 213 -13.56 -6.56 5.01
N GLN A 214 -12.34 -6.36 5.55
CA GLN A 214 -12.01 -6.80 6.89
C GLN A 214 -12.68 -5.93 7.97
N ALA A 215 -12.81 -4.63 7.72
CA ALA A 215 -13.55 -3.72 8.60
C ALA A 215 -15.03 -4.13 8.73
N GLN A 216 -15.69 -4.39 7.60
CA GLN A 216 -17.09 -4.86 7.59
C GLN A 216 -17.28 -6.18 8.33
N ARG A 217 -16.32 -7.11 8.26
CA ARG A 217 -16.38 -8.35 9.05
C ARG A 217 -16.25 -8.10 10.54
N LEU A 218 -15.40 -7.15 10.94
CA LEU A 218 -15.27 -6.75 12.35
C LEU A 218 -16.53 -6.06 12.87
N GLU A 219 -17.12 -5.19 12.08
CA GLU A 219 -18.38 -4.50 12.39
C GLU A 219 -19.54 -5.52 12.52
N GLY A 220 -19.70 -6.43 11.54
CA GLY A 220 -20.70 -7.47 11.61
C GLY A 220 -20.57 -8.37 12.85
N PHE A 221 -19.34 -8.76 13.20
CA PHE A 221 -19.10 -9.50 14.46
C PHE A 221 -19.49 -8.67 15.69
N ALA A 222 -19.16 -7.37 15.72
CA ALA A 222 -19.48 -6.49 16.84
C ALA A 222 -21.00 -6.36 17.03
N ASP A 223 -21.74 -6.24 15.94
CA ASP A 223 -23.21 -6.16 15.97
C ASP A 223 -23.83 -7.47 16.48
N GLU A 224 -23.39 -8.62 15.96
CA GLU A 224 -23.86 -9.95 16.42
C GLU A 224 -23.52 -10.19 17.89
N PHE A 225 -22.32 -9.83 18.32
CA PHE A 225 -21.89 -10.01 19.70
C PHE A 225 -22.61 -9.06 20.64
N SER A 226 -22.87 -7.80 20.24
CA SER A 226 -23.68 -6.84 20.99
C SER A 226 -25.10 -7.35 21.21
N ALA A 227 -25.72 -7.95 20.19
CA ALA A 227 -27.04 -8.54 20.29
C ALA A 227 -27.09 -9.74 21.27
N ILE A 228 -26.02 -10.56 21.32
CA ILE A 228 -25.91 -11.67 22.30
C ILE A 228 -25.80 -11.11 23.71
N LEU A 229 -24.97 -10.11 23.94
CA LEU A 229 -24.77 -9.49 25.25
C LEU A 229 -26.02 -8.75 25.73
N SER A 230 -26.74 -8.06 24.84
CA SER A 230 -28.01 -7.39 25.17
C SER A 230 -29.03 -8.37 25.75
N ARG A 231 -29.21 -9.53 25.10
CA ARG A 231 -30.10 -10.58 25.62
C ARG A 231 -29.68 -11.07 27.00
N GLN A 232 -28.38 -11.24 27.25
CA GLN A 232 -27.88 -11.64 28.57
C GLN A 232 -28.06 -10.55 29.63
N ILE A 233 -28.07 -9.27 29.26
CA ILE A 233 -28.36 -8.15 30.16
C ILE A 233 -29.84 -8.21 30.56
N ASP A 234 -30.76 -8.38 29.59
CA ASP A 234 -32.19 -8.42 29.80
C ASP A 234 -32.62 -9.62 30.69
N GLU A 235 -31.95 -10.76 30.55
CA GLU A 235 -32.19 -11.95 31.39
C GLU A 235 -31.74 -11.79 32.86
N ARG A 236 -30.84 -10.82 33.14
CA ARG A 236 -30.27 -10.56 34.46
C ARG A 236 -30.77 -9.29 35.14
N ALA A 237 -31.51 -8.47 34.40
CA ALA A 237 -32.14 -7.24 34.90
C ALA A 237 -33.47 -7.52 35.63
#